data_3282c5c3ca2d9ed801a85cb69ced9285
#
_entry.id   3282c5c3ca2d9ed801a85cb69ced9285
#
_cell.length_a   1.000
_cell.length_b   1.000
_cell.length_c   1.000
_cell.angle_alpha   90.00
_cell.angle_beta   90.00
_cell.angle_gamma   90.00
#
_symmetry.space_group_name_H-M   'P 1'
#
loop_
_entity.id
_entity.type
_entity.pdbx_description
1 polymer ?
#
loop_
_entity_poly.entity_id
_entity_poly.type
_entity_poly.pdbx_seq_one_letter_code
_entity_poly.pdbx_strand_id
1 'polypeptide(L)'
;MATPMSASSFIRALKNEGLTVVEVGDWRTHNRNHVGPWGPVHGVMMHHTVTKGTANTVRICRDGYAGLPGPLCHGVISKDGRVHLVGYGRANHAGSGDDDVLRAVIAEKALPPDNEANTDGNRHFYGFECENLGDGKDPWPAVQVEAMEAAAAAVCRVHNWNGPSVIGHLEWQPGKVDPRGVSMAGLRRRVDERLK
;
A
#
# COMPACT_ATOMS: atom_id res chain seq x y z
N MET A 1 -8.10 -2.11 -17.31
CA MET A 1 -7.78 -3.17 -16.31
C MET A 1 -6.29 -3.45 -16.39
N ALA A 2 -5.55 -3.22 -15.30
CA ALA A 2 -4.10 -3.37 -15.30
C ALA A 2 -3.69 -4.75 -14.77
N THR A 3 -2.83 -5.44 -15.51
CA THR A 3 -2.17 -6.64 -15.00
C THR A 3 -1.10 -6.21 -13.99
N PRO A 4 -0.96 -6.90 -12.85
CA PRO A 4 0.13 -6.63 -11.92
C PRO A 4 1.49 -6.67 -12.64
N MET A 5 2.37 -5.72 -12.33
CA MET A 5 3.73 -5.75 -12.88
C MET A 5 4.50 -6.97 -12.34
N SER A 6 5.61 -7.34 -12.96
CA SER A 6 6.48 -8.39 -12.41
C SER A 6 7.20 -7.91 -11.15
N ALA A 7 7.61 -8.83 -10.26
CA ALA A 7 8.39 -8.49 -9.07
C ALA A 7 9.69 -7.71 -9.43
N SER A 8 10.32 -8.06 -10.55
CA SER A 8 11.50 -7.35 -11.04
C SER A 8 11.19 -5.94 -11.55
N SER A 9 10.01 -5.72 -12.14
CA SER A 9 9.55 -4.38 -12.51
C SER A 9 9.19 -3.56 -11.28
N PHE A 10 8.58 -4.17 -10.27
CA PHE A 10 8.20 -3.50 -9.03
C PHE A 10 9.42 -2.93 -8.29
N ILE A 11 10.43 -3.76 -8.01
CA ILE A 11 11.65 -3.27 -7.36
C ILE A 11 12.37 -2.22 -8.19
N ARG A 12 12.39 -2.38 -9.53
CA ARG A 12 13.02 -1.39 -10.42
C ARG A 12 12.27 -0.06 -10.38
N ALA A 13 10.94 -0.08 -10.39
CA ALA A 13 10.12 1.13 -10.30
C ALA A 13 10.39 1.90 -9.01
N LEU A 14 10.42 1.21 -7.86
CA LEU A 14 10.74 1.81 -6.57
C LEU A 14 12.14 2.45 -6.55
N LYS A 15 13.14 1.74 -7.07
CA LYS A 15 14.52 2.27 -7.16
C LYS A 15 14.65 3.47 -8.10
N ASN A 16 13.89 3.49 -9.19
CA ASN A 16 13.89 4.60 -10.14
C ASN A 16 13.28 5.89 -9.54
N GLU A 17 12.38 5.77 -8.56
CA GLU A 17 11.87 6.90 -7.78
C GLU A 17 12.79 7.31 -6.63
N GLY A 18 14.03 6.78 -6.57
CA GLY A 18 15.05 7.14 -5.58
C GLY A 18 14.93 6.42 -4.25
N LEU A 19 14.06 5.42 -4.13
CA LEU A 19 13.88 4.70 -2.86
C LEU A 19 15.02 3.73 -2.56
N THR A 20 15.42 3.70 -1.30
CA THR A 20 16.28 2.63 -0.78
C THR A 20 15.43 1.39 -0.49
N VAL A 21 15.62 0.36 -1.29
CA VAL A 21 14.83 -0.87 -1.23
C VAL A 21 15.61 -2.00 -0.59
N VAL A 22 15.02 -2.65 0.42
CA VAL A 22 15.55 -3.82 1.12
C VAL A 22 14.72 -5.04 0.75
N GLU A 23 15.35 -6.05 0.16
CA GLU A 23 14.70 -7.32 -0.16
C GLU A 23 14.73 -8.23 1.07
N VAL A 24 13.57 -8.72 1.52
CA VAL A 24 13.43 -9.53 2.74
C VAL A 24 13.11 -10.98 2.39
N GLY A 25 14.09 -11.87 2.56
CA GLY A 25 13.93 -13.30 2.31
C GLY A 25 13.43 -13.59 0.89
N ASP A 26 12.48 -14.48 0.78
CA ASP A 26 11.87 -14.94 -0.46
C ASP A 26 10.69 -14.08 -0.94
N TRP A 27 10.69 -12.79 -0.66
CA TRP A 27 9.59 -11.85 -0.92
C TRP A 27 8.97 -11.99 -2.32
N ARG A 28 9.76 -12.36 -3.34
CA ARG A 28 9.29 -12.46 -4.74
C ARG A 28 8.24 -13.55 -4.95
N THR A 29 8.27 -14.56 -4.11
CA THR A 29 7.38 -15.75 -4.17
C THR A 29 6.50 -15.87 -2.94
N HIS A 30 6.74 -15.02 -1.92
CA HIS A 30 5.93 -15.00 -0.71
C HIS A 30 4.61 -14.26 -0.98
N ASN A 31 3.50 -14.99 -1.01
CA ASN A 31 2.17 -14.47 -1.32
C ASN A 31 1.07 -15.39 -0.81
N ARG A 32 -0.16 -14.94 -1.02
CA ARG A 32 -1.39 -15.67 -0.71
C ARG A 32 -2.21 -16.04 -1.95
N ASN A 33 -1.56 -16.25 -3.08
CA ASN A 33 -2.24 -16.59 -4.34
C ASN A 33 -3.09 -17.87 -4.26
N HIS A 34 -2.80 -18.75 -3.29
CA HIS A 34 -3.59 -19.96 -3.01
C HIS A 34 -4.97 -19.64 -2.41
N VAL A 35 -5.19 -18.42 -1.87
CA VAL A 35 -6.49 -17.99 -1.30
C VAL A 35 -7.39 -17.36 -2.35
N GLY A 36 -6.81 -16.76 -3.39
CA GLY A 36 -7.55 -16.11 -4.45
C GLY A 36 -6.64 -15.34 -5.41
N PRO A 37 -7.20 -14.83 -6.51
CA PRO A 37 -6.42 -14.13 -7.52
C PRO A 37 -5.88 -12.80 -6.99
N TRP A 38 -4.74 -12.36 -7.57
CA TRP A 38 -4.26 -10.99 -7.50
C TRP A 38 -4.33 -10.36 -8.90
N GLY A 39 -5.05 -9.28 -9.00
CA GLY A 39 -5.37 -8.59 -10.26
C GLY A 39 -6.77 -8.94 -10.82
N PRO A 40 -7.28 -8.09 -11.71
CA PRO A 40 -6.63 -6.86 -12.17
C PRO A 40 -6.43 -5.86 -11.02
N VAL A 41 -5.29 -5.15 -11.05
CA VAL A 41 -4.98 -4.10 -10.08
C VAL A 41 -5.42 -2.73 -10.57
N HIS A 42 -5.72 -1.81 -9.63
CA HIS A 42 -6.29 -0.51 -9.96
C HIS A 42 -5.69 0.65 -9.17
N GLY A 43 -4.91 0.37 -8.13
CA GLY A 43 -4.35 1.44 -7.32
C GLY A 43 -3.36 0.97 -6.26
N VAL A 44 -3.00 1.93 -5.42
CA VAL A 44 -2.09 1.77 -4.28
C VAL A 44 -2.85 2.10 -3.01
N MET A 45 -2.77 1.23 -2.01
CA MET A 45 -3.35 1.45 -0.70
C MET A 45 -2.26 1.65 0.36
N MET A 46 -2.41 2.73 1.13
CA MET A 46 -1.52 3.07 2.24
C MET A 46 -2.15 2.70 3.57
N HIS A 47 -1.34 2.11 4.44
CA HIS A 47 -1.72 1.68 5.78
C HIS A 47 -0.77 2.25 6.84
N HIS A 48 -1.11 2.08 8.12
CA HIS A 48 -0.16 2.12 9.21
C HIS A 48 -0.20 0.81 10.01
N THR A 49 0.95 0.39 10.51
CA THR A 49 1.19 -0.97 11.01
C THR A 49 0.70 -1.23 12.44
N VAL A 50 0.35 -0.20 13.21
CA VAL A 50 0.09 -0.30 14.67
C VAL A 50 1.26 -0.98 15.42
N THR A 51 2.48 -0.78 14.93
CA THR A 51 3.71 -1.37 15.48
C THR A 51 4.81 -0.34 15.61
N LYS A 52 5.84 -0.67 16.40
CA LYS A 52 7.05 0.13 16.60
C LYS A 52 8.29 -0.75 16.52
N GLY A 53 9.33 -0.19 15.90
CA GLY A 53 10.62 -0.86 15.69
C GLY A 53 10.64 -1.64 14.38
N THR A 54 11.45 -1.15 13.43
CA THR A 54 11.48 -1.62 12.03
C THR A 54 11.62 -3.13 11.91
N ALA A 55 12.54 -3.76 12.64
CA ALA A 55 12.75 -5.21 12.55
C ALA A 55 11.50 -6.02 12.96
N ASN A 56 10.81 -5.60 14.01
CA ASN A 56 9.57 -6.24 14.45
C ASN A 56 8.43 -5.99 13.46
N THR A 57 8.30 -4.76 12.97
CA THR A 57 7.30 -4.37 11.97
C THR A 57 7.45 -5.18 10.69
N VAL A 58 8.66 -5.27 10.15
CA VAL A 58 8.98 -6.05 8.95
C VAL A 58 8.64 -7.53 9.15
N ARG A 59 9.02 -8.12 10.29
CA ARG A 59 8.69 -9.51 10.64
C ARG A 59 7.19 -9.75 10.68
N ILE A 60 6.42 -8.87 11.35
CA ILE A 60 4.96 -8.99 11.44
C ILE A 60 4.32 -8.85 10.05
N CYS A 61 4.73 -7.87 9.26
CA CYS A 61 4.17 -7.66 7.92
C CYS A 61 4.52 -8.81 6.97
N ARG A 62 5.68 -9.45 7.15
CA ARG A 62 6.06 -10.62 6.37
C ARG A 62 5.28 -11.86 6.81
N ASP A 63 5.35 -12.21 8.08
CA ASP A 63 4.89 -13.51 8.57
C ASP A 63 3.42 -13.50 8.98
N GLY A 64 2.88 -12.31 9.34
CA GLY A 64 1.58 -12.18 9.97
C GLY A 64 1.60 -12.63 11.44
N TYR A 65 0.44 -12.96 11.94
CA TYR A 65 0.22 -13.48 13.30
C TYR A 65 -1.02 -14.37 13.35
N ALA A 66 -1.32 -14.96 14.50
CA ALA A 66 -2.48 -15.84 14.67
C ALA A 66 -3.78 -15.12 14.25
N GLY A 67 -4.49 -15.69 13.29
CA GLY A 67 -5.71 -15.13 12.71
C GLY A 67 -5.50 -14.15 11.55
N LEU A 68 -4.27 -13.67 11.30
CA LEU A 68 -3.95 -12.80 10.17
C LEU A 68 -2.63 -13.23 9.51
N PRO A 69 -2.64 -14.29 8.69
CA PRO A 69 -1.42 -14.80 8.06
C PRO A 69 -0.89 -13.85 6.99
N GLY A 70 0.45 -13.70 6.94
CA GLY A 70 1.15 -12.87 5.97
C GLY A 70 1.28 -13.47 4.56
N PRO A 71 1.85 -12.70 3.61
CA PRO A 71 2.32 -11.32 3.80
C PRO A 71 1.15 -10.35 3.99
N LEU A 72 1.36 -9.33 4.85
CA LEU A 72 0.35 -8.31 5.14
C LEU A 72 0.48 -7.07 4.23
N CYS A 73 1.43 -7.05 3.32
CA CYS A 73 1.63 -5.99 2.32
C CYS A 73 2.67 -6.43 1.30
N HIS A 74 2.93 -5.57 0.31
CA HIS A 74 4.01 -5.76 -0.65
C HIS A 74 5.31 -5.13 -0.14
N GLY A 75 5.22 -3.98 0.52
CA GLY A 75 6.34 -3.26 1.08
C GLY A 75 6.02 -2.58 2.41
N VAL A 76 6.99 -2.64 3.34
CA VAL A 76 6.95 -1.90 4.61
C VAL A 76 7.80 -0.65 4.47
N ILE A 77 7.22 0.52 4.74
CA ILE A 77 7.94 1.80 4.76
C ILE A 77 8.31 2.13 6.19
N SER A 78 9.60 2.00 6.52
CA SER A 78 10.12 2.26 7.86
C SER A 78 10.26 3.77 8.15
N LYS A 79 10.46 4.13 9.42
CA LYS A 79 10.61 5.52 9.87
C LYS A 79 11.75 6.28 9.19
N ASP A 80 12.78 5.59 8.72
CA ASP A 80 13.91 6.15 7.99
C ASP A 80 13.70 6.22 6.46
N GLY A 81 12.50 5.93 5.98
CA GLY A 81 12.12 6.02 4.57
C GLY A 81 12.55 4.84 3.71
N ARG A 82 13.14 3.76 4.28
CA ARG A 82 13.44 2.56 3.52
C ARG A 82 12.19 1.75 3.24
N VAL A 83 12.16 1.10 2.07
CA VAL A 83 11.07 0.19 1.67
C VAL A 83 11.57 -1.26 1.76
N HIS A 84 11.01 -2.01 2.70
CA HIS A 84 11.32 -3.42 2.90
C HIS A 84 10.29 -4.27 2.16
N LEU A 85 10.69 -4.97 1.11
CA LEU A 85 9.80 -5.85 0.34
C LEU A 85 9.60 -7.16 1.09
N VAL A 86 8.36 -7.48 1.44
CA VAL A 86 8.02 -8.63 2.28
C VAL A 86 7.14 -9.66 1.59
N GLY A 87 6.54 -9.32 0.45
CA GLY A 87 5.71 -10.23 -0.33
C GLY A 87 5.46 -9.70 -1.74
N TYR A 88 5.08 -10.60 -2.67
CA TYR A 88 4.68 -10.22 -4.02
C TYR A 88 3.65 -11.19 -4.59
N GLY A 89 2.53 -10.64 -5.02
CA GLY A 89 1.32 -11.37 -5.35
C GLY A 89 0.19 -10.93 -4.42
N ARG A 90 -0.84 -11.75 -4.26
CA ARG A 90 -1.90 -11.45 -3.29
C ARG A 90 -1.31 -11.33 -1.88
N ALA A 91 -1.56 -10.21 -1.23
CA ALA A 91 -1.23 -9.94 0.17
C ALA A 91 -2.52 -9.74 0.98
N ASN A 92 -2.43 -9.81 2.30
CA ASN A 92 -3.58 -9.73 3.21
C ASN A 92 -3.59 -8.36 3.91
N HIS A 93 -3.98 -7.30 3.19
CA HIS A 93 -3.89 -5.92 3.69
C HIS A 93 -5.19 -5.12 3.62
N ALA A 94 -5.97 -5.31 2.53
CA ALA A 94 -7.08 -4.42 2.21
C ALA A 94 -8.45 -4.97 2.64
N GLY A 95 -8.54 -6.25 2.97
CA GLY A 95 -9.79 -6.89 3.36
C GLY A 95 -10.93 -6.69 2.36
N SER A 96 -12.15 -6.63 2.89
CA SER A 96 -13.34 -6.29 2.11
C SER A 96 -13.67 -4.82 2.31
N GLY A 97 -13.85 -4.10 1.22
CA GLY A 97 -14.24 -2.70 1.21
C GLY A 97 -15.32 -2.39 0.19
N ASP A 98 -15.45 -1.14 -0.18
CA ASP A 98 -16.57 -0.59 -0.91
C ASP A 98 -16.35 -0.64 -2.43
N ASP A 99 -17.28 -1.24 -3.17
CA ASP A 99 -17.19 -1.33 -4.63
C ASP A 99 -17.42 0.02 -5.32
N ASP A 100 -18.14 0.97 -4.71
CA ASP A 100 -18.28 2.34 -5.22
C ASP A 100 -16.94 3.08 -5.16
N VAL A 101 -16.18 2.88 -4.06
CA VAL A 101 -14.81 3.40 -3.94
C VAL A 101 -13.91 2.77 -5.02
N LEU A 102 -13.99 1.45 -5.23
CA LEU A 102 -13.23 0.80 -6.30
C LEU A 102 -13.56 1.37 -7.68
N ARG A 103 -14.85 1.60 -7.97
CA ARG A 103 -15.28 2.22 -9.24
C ARG A 103 -14.72 3.64 -9.41
N ALA A 104 -14.68 4.42 -8.33
CA ALA A 104 -14.10 5.76 -8.35
C ALA A 104 -12.59 5.73 -8.61
N VAL A 105 -11.86 4.82 -7.95
CA VAL A 105 -10.41 4.59 -8.18
C VAL A 105 -10.14 4.20 -9.64
N ILE A 106 -10.91 3.24 -10.20
CA ILE A 106 -10.77 2.82 -11.60
C ILE A 106 -11.00 3.98 -12.57
N ALA A 107 -11.94 4.85 -12.25
CA ALA A 107 -12.29 6.01 -13.07
C ALA A 107 -11.42 7.25 -12.79
N GLU A 108 -10.49 7.16 -11.84
CA GLU A 108 -9.66 8.27 -11.33
C GLU A 108 -10.50 9.51 -10.98
N LYS A 109 -11.58 9.28 -10.22
CA LYS A 109 -12.52 10.31 -9.76
C LYS A 109 -12.42 10.52 -8.24
N ALA A 110 -13.10 11.58 -7.76
CA ALA A 110 -13.27 11.80 -6.33
C ALA A 110 -13.95 10.59 -5.67
N LEU A 111 -13.42 10.17 -4.52
CA LEU A 111 -13.95 9.02 -3.79
C LEU A 111 -15.30 9.37 -3.13
N PRO A 112 -16.29 8.47 -3.21
CA PRO A 112 -17.47 8.56 -2.37
C PRO A 112 -17.12 8.17 -0.92
N PRO A 113 -18.01 8.40 0.06
CA PRO A 113 -17.88 7.80 1.38
C PRO A 113 -17.89 6.27 1.28
N ASP A 114 -17.00 5.62 2.04
CA ASP A 114 -16.99 4.18 2.22
C ASP A 114 -18.15 3.78 3.16
N ASN A 115 -19.10 3.02 2.66
CA ASN A 115 -20.29 2.63 3.42
C ASN A 115 -20.63 1.14 3.32
N GLU A 116 -19.90 0.38 2.52
CA GLU A 116 -20.06 -1.05 2.31
C GLU A 116 -18.75 -1.82 2.45
N ALA A 117 -18.83 -3.13 2.66
CA ALA A 117 -17.69 -4.04 2.74
C ALA A 117 -17.96 -5.29 1.89
N ASN A 118 -18.22 -5.07 0.59
CA ASN A 118 -18.71 -6.07 -0.36
C ASN A 118 -17.66 -6.49 -1.42
N THR A 119 -16.47 -5.88 -1.42
CA THR A 119 -15.47 -6.08 -2.47
C THR A 119 -14.10 -6.44 -1.92
N ASP A 120 -13.48 -7.48 -2.47
CA ASP A 120 -12.16 -7.99 -2.08
C ASP A 120 -11.01 -7.06 -2.53
N GLY A 121 -10.57 -6.18 -1.62
CA GLY A 121 -9.49 -5.23 -1.89
C GLY A 121 -8.11 -5.88 -2.06
N ASN A 122 -7.86 -7.03 -1.44
CA ASN A 122 -6.59 -7.75 -1.59
C ASN A 122 -6.31 -8.16 -3.04
N ARG A 123 -7.33 -8.21 -3.86
CA ARG A 123 -7.24 -8.50 -5.30
C ARG A 123 -6.77 -7.30 -6.11
N HIS A 124 -7.13 -6.07 -5.68
CA HIS A 124 -7.17 -4.89 -6.54
C HIS A 124 -6.10 -3.85 -6.26
N PHE A 125 -5.38 -3.96 -5.14
CA PHE A 125 -4.42 -2.94 -4.73
C PHE A 125 -3.02 -3.50 -4.48
N TYR A 126 -2.01 -2.66 -4.80
CA TYR A 126 -0.70 -2.75 -4.17
C TYR A 126 -0.80 -2.16 -2.77
N GLY A 127 -0.29 -2.84 -1.74
CA GLY A 127 -0.37 -2.37 -0.36
C GLY A 127 0.99 -2.02 0.21
N PHE A 128 1.07 -0.84 0.86
CA PHE A 128 2.23 -0.44 1.64
C PHE A 128 1.82 -0.22 3.09
N GLU A 129 2.52 -0.89 3.99
CA GLU A 129 2.40 -0.73 5.44
C GLU A 129 3.47 0.22 5.95
N CYS A 130 3.07 1.34 6.55
CA CYS A 130 3.98 2.37 7.03
C CYS A 130 4.15 2.24 8.55
N GLU A 131 5.40 2.08 9.01
CA GLU A 131 5.69 1.94 10.43
C GLU A 131 5.17 3.13 11.23
N ASN A 132 4.10 2.94 12.00
CA ASN A 132 3.51 3.93 12.89
C ASN A 132 2.54 3.26 13.86
N LEU A 133 2.49 3.72 15.11
CA LEU A 133 1.59 3.18 16.14
C LEU A 133 0.11 3.48 15.86
N GLY A 134 -0.20 4.45 14.99
CA GLY A 134 -1.57 4.82 14.66
C GLY A 134 -2.36 5.44 15.82
N ASP A 135 -1.68 5.83 16.90
CA ASP A 135 -2.25 6.41 18.12
C ASP A 135 -2.51 7.92 18.01
N GLY A 136 -2.13 8.53 16.89
CA GLY A 136 -2.22 9.97 16.65
C GLY A 136 -1.13 10.80 17.33
N LYS A 137 -0.16 10.15 18.00
CA LYS A 137 0.97 10.78 18.70
C LYS A 137 2.31 10.39 18.10
N ASP A 138 2.42 9.16 17.58
CA ASP A 138 3.62 8.69 16.90
C ASP A 138 3.86 9.52 15.63
N PRO A 139 4.99 10.28 15.54
CA PRO A 139 5.19 11.20 14.43
C PRO A 139 5.39 10.49 13.10
N TRP A 140 5.07 11.20 12.02
CA TRP A 140 5.42 10.84 10.66
C TRP A 140 6.66 11.63 10.24
N PRO A 141 7.87 11.06 10.27
CA PRO A 141 9.07 11.74 9.77
C PRO A 141 8.91 12.15 8.31
N ALA A 142 9.44 13.32 7.93
CA ALA A 142 9.34 13.80 6.55
C ALA A 142 9.88 12.78 5.54
N VAL A 143 11.03 12.15 5.83
CA VAL A 143 11.63 11.11 4.99
C VAL A 143 10.71 9.90 4.78
N GLN A 144 9.91 9.53 5.79
CA GLN A 144 8.94 8.45 5.67
C GLN A 144 7.78 8.86 4.77
N VAL A 145 7.26 10.08 4.93
CA VAL A 145 6.17 10.61 4.09
C VAL A 145 6.64 10.74 2.64
N GLU A 146 7.85 11.24 2.40
CA GLU A 146 8.47 11.30 1.07
C GLU A 146 8.61 9.90 0.44
N ALA A 147 8.96 8.89 1.24
CA ALA A 147 9.01 7.51 0.77
C ALA A 147 7.63 6.94 0.42
N MET A 148 6.56 7.31 1.16
CA MET A 148 5.18 6.95 0.81
C MET A 148 4.79 7.54 -0.55
N GLU A 149 5.11 8.81 -0.78
CA GLU A 149 4.85 9.51 -2.05
C GLU A 149 5.59 8.84 -3.21
N ALA A 150 6.89 8.60 -3.02
CA ALA A 150 7.73 7.96 -4.03
C ALA A 150 7.27 6.52 -4.34
N ALA A 151 6.89 5.75 -3.33
CA ALA A 151 6.40 4.38 -3.52
C ALA A 151 5.08 4.36 -4.30
N ALA A 152 4.16 5.27 -4.00
CA ALA A 152 2.92 5.41 -4.75
C ALA A 152 3.19 5.88 -6.19
N ALA A 153 4.02 6.90 -6.38
CA ALA A 153 4.37 7.41 -7.71
C ALA A 153 5.05 6.34 -8.57
N ALA A 154 5.92 5.50 -7.98
CA ALA A 154 6.57 4.40 -8.67
C ALA A 154 5.57 3.43 -9.31
N VAL A 155 4.53 3.06 -8.56
CA VAL A 155 3.46 2.18 -9.06
C VAL A 155 2.59 2.90 -10.08
N CYS A 156 2.15 4.12 -9.79
CA CYS A 156 1.32 4.92 -10.68
C CYS A 156 1.99 5.12 -12.05
N ARG A 157 3.31 5.47 -12.07
CA ARG A 157 4.06 5.67 -13.31
C ARG A 157 4.10 4.44 -14.21
N VAL A 158 4.26 3.25 -13.63
CA VAL A 158 4.29 2.00 -14.42
C VAL A 158 2.92 1.68 -15.03
N HIS A 159 1.85 2.00 -14.32
CA HIS A 159 0.48 1.72 -14.77
C HIS A 159 -0.18 2.89 -15.51
N ASN A 160 0.52 4.02 -15.64
CA ASN A 160 -0.02 5.27 -16.20
C ASN A 160 -1.27 5.75 -15.43
N TRP A 161 -1.19 5.67 -14.09
CA TRP A 161 -2.18 6.18 -13.15
C TRP A 161 -1.75 7.52 -12.56
N ASN A 162 -2.70 8.22 -11.96
CA ASN A 162 -2.52 9.50 -11.28
C ASN A 162 -2.85 9.39 -9.78
N GLY A 163 -2.74 10.51 -9.06
CA GLY A 163 -3.03 10.58 -7.64
C GLY A 163 -4.35 9.94 -7.19
N PRO A 164 -5.47 10.07 -7.91
CA PRO A 164 -6.73 9.40 -7.53
C PRO A 164 -6.67 7.87 -7.42
N SER A 165 -5.67 7.22 -8.01
CA SER A 165 -5.42 5.78 -7.81
C SER A 165 -4.70 5.46 -6.49
N VAL A 166 -4.40 6.47 -5.66
CA VAL A 166 -3.75 6.30 -4.34
C VAL A 166 -4.76 6.57 -3.25
N ILE A 167 -5.04 5.55 -2.44
CA ILE A 167 -6.03 5.64 -1.35
C ILE A 167 -5.44 5.20 -0.01
N GLY A 168 -6.05 5.66 1.08
CA GLY A 168 -5.83 5.11 2.41
C GLY A 168 -6.84 4.01 2.72
N HIS A 169 -6.51 3.10 3.61
CA HIS A 169 -7.45 2.08 4.07
C HIS A 169 -8.71 2.71 4.70
N LEU A 170 -8.53 3.87 5.34
CA LEU A 170 -9.62 4.69 5.91
C LEU A 170 -10.63 5.22 4.86
N GLU A 171 -10.29 5.17 3.57
CA GLU A 171 -11.15 5.59 2.46
C GLU A 171 -11.74 4.39 1.71
N TRP A 172 -11.41 3.16 2.14
CA TRP A 172 -11.76 1.91 1.49
C TRP A 172 -12.77 1.08 2.25
N GLN A 173 -12.58 0.94 3.57
CA GLN A 173 -13.37 0.03 4.40
C GLN A 173 -13.95 0.77 5.60
N PRO A 174 -15.27 0.72 5.81
CA PRO A 174 -15.93 1.34 6.95
C PRO A 174 -15.29 0.98 8.29
N GLY A 175 -15.01 2.00 9.10
CA GLY A 175 -14.40 1.84 10.42
C GLY A 175 -12.88 1.75 10.46
N LYS A 176 -12.21 1.76 9.31
CA LYS A 176 -10.75 1.88 9.26
C LYS A 176 -10.30 3.31 9.48
N VAL A 177 -9.12 3.47 10.06
CA VAL A 177 -8.57 4.79 10.44
C VAL A 177 -7.16 5.02 9.86
N ASP A 178 -6.60 4.02 9.19
CA ASP A 178 -5.23 4.04 8.69
C ASP A 178 -5.12 4.56 7.23
N PRO A 179 -4.10 5.35 6.95
CA PRO A 179 -3.02 5.83 7.81
C PRO A 179 -3.44 7.08 8.61
N ARG A 180 -3.63 6.94 9.92
CA ARG A 180 -4.03 8.06 10.79
C ARG A 180 -2.96 9.15 10.82
N GLY A 181 -3.38 10.40 10.67
CA GLY A 181 -2.51 11.57 10.71
C GLY A 181 -1.82 11.91 9.38
N VAL A 182 -2.06 11.11 8.33
CA VAL A 182 -1.64 11.43 6.96
C VAL A 182 -2.82 12.03 6.19
N SER A 183 -2.62 13.19 5.57
CA SER A 183 -3.60 13.76 4.66
C SER A 183 -3.53 13.02 3.31
N MET A 184 -4.51 12.17 3.03
CA MET A 184 -4.56 11.43 1.76
C MET A 184 -4.72 12.38 0.55
N ALA A 185 -5.50 13.45 0.69
CA ALA A 185 -5.60 14.49 -0.34
C ALA A 185 -4.24 15.18 -0.59
N GLY A 186 -3.47 15.45 0.48
CA GLY A 186 -2.12 15.97 0.39
C GLY A 186 -1.16 14.99 -0.27
N LEU A 187 -1.25 13.71 0.08
CA LEU A 187 -0.42 12.65 -0.51
C LEU A 187 -0.68 12.54 -2.03
N ARG A 188 -1.96 12.46 -2.44
CA ARG A 188 -2.34 12.40 -3.86
C ARG A 188 -1.79 13.58 -4.67
N ARG A 189 -1.92 14.80 -4.14
CA ARG A 189 -1.36 15.99 -4.82
C ARG A 189 0.15 15.89 -5.02
N ARG A 190 0.90 15.44 -3.99
CA ARG A 190 2.37 15.29 -4.10
C ARG A 190 2.76 14.14 -5.03
N VAL A 191 1.96 13.08 -5.10
CA VAL A 191 2.13 12.03 -6.11
C VAL A 191 1.96 12.61 -7.52
N ASP A 192 0.91 13.40 -7.77
CA ASP A 192 0.71 14.07 -9.07
C ASP A 192 1.85 15.04 -9.43
N GLU A 193 2.41 15.72 -8.44
CA GLU A 193 3.59 16.58 -8.63
C GLU A 193 4.83 15.77 -9.03
N ARG A 194 5.04 14.57 -8.45
CA ARG A 194 6.13 13.65 -8.83
C ARG A 194 5.96 13.03 -10.21
N LEU A 195 4.73 12.86 -10.66
CA LEU A 195 4.42 12.22 -11.95
C LEU A 195 4.66 13.13 -13.15
N LYS A 196 4.72 14.45 -12.94
CA LYS A 196 5.09 15.45 -13.97
C LYS A 196 6.54 15.32 -14.38
#